data_ceaa32c244891bf259ed57179685b5f3
#
_entry.id   ceaa32c244891bf259ed57179685b5f3
#
_cell.length_a   1.000
_cell.length_b   1.000
_cell.length_c   1.000
_cell.angle_alpha   90.00
_cell.angle_beta   90.00
_cell.angle_gamma   90.00
#
_symmetry.space_group_name_H-M   'P 1'
#
loop_
_entity.id
_entity.type
_entity.pdbx_description
1 polymer ?
#
loop_
_entity_poly.entity_id
_entity_poly.type
_entity_poly.pdbx_seq_one_letter_code
_entity_poly.pdbx_strand_id
1 'polypeptide(L)'
;MLVEFPIFGAGINYFPTEISALRVFEPRYLLLIADAILNEKNFIVSSSLKTEYQVGSEVEIIEHQDISNAEQLVIVQSVKLHKINQIDLNREYPFCMAEEYTEIGLPPSKEELEELQKNITRAIAKMVENGLDIDLPNYVYDSQNRINKFN
;
A
#
# COMPACT_ATOMS: atom_id res chain seq x y z
N MET A 1 -13.31 -13.96 -11.54
CA MET A 1 -12.75 -13.39 -12.78
C MET A 1 -11.39 -12.78 -12.49
N LEU A 2 -10.37 -13.18 -13.26
CA LEU A 2 -9.02 -12.64 -13.12
C LEU A 2 -8.91 -11.30 -13.83
N VAL A 3 -8.32 -10.34 -13.12
CA VAL A 3 -8.05 -9.00 -13.63
C VAL A 3 -6.57 -8.72 -13.49
N GLU A 4 -5.99 -8.04 -14.48
CA GLU A 4 -4.60 -7.63 -14.44
C GLU A 4 -4.44 -6.34 -13.63
N PHE A 5 -3.48 -6.34 -12.70
CA PHE A 5 -3.10 -5.16 -11.92
C PHE A 5 -1.59 -4.99 -11.90
N PRO A 6 -1.10 -3.73 -11.85
CA PRO A 6 0.26 -3.50 -11.39
C PRO A 6 0.40 -3.98 -9.94
N ILE A 7 1.58 -4.48 -9.59
CA ILE A 7 1.83 -4.99 -8.23
C ILE A 7 3.09 -4.36 -7.64
N PHE A 8 2.97 -3.90 -6.41
CA PHE A 8 4.05 -3.27 -5.65
C PHE A 8 4.43 -4.18 -4.49
N GLY A 9 5.66 -4.70 -4.51
CA GLY A 9 6.17 -5.55 -3.44
C GLY A 9 6.71 -4.70 -2.31
N ALA A 10 5.93 -4.49 -1.28
CA ALA A 10 6.26 -3.60 -0.17
C ALA A 10 6.61 -4.32 1.13
N GLY A 11 6.54 -5.64 1.15
CA GLY A 11 6.79 -6.41 2.36
C GLY A 11 5.66 -6.39 3.36
N ILE A 12 4.51 -5.83 3.01
CA ILE A 12 3.34 -5.73 3.89
C ILE A 12 2.05 -5.96 3.11
N ASN A 13 1.01 -6.29 3.85
CA ASN A 13 -0.37 -6.34 3.36
C ASN A 13 -1.22 -5.41 4.23
N TYR A 14 -2.33 -4.95 3.68
CA TYR A 14 -3.26 -4.06 4.37
C TYR A 14 -4.62 -4.71 4.52
N PHE A 15 -5.33 -4.35 5.56
CA PHE A 15 -6.77 -4.63 5.64
C PHE A 15 -7.55 -3.60 4.82
N PRO A 16 -8.75 -3.96 4.35
CA PRO A 16 -9.63 -3.00 3.68
C PRO A 16 -9.85 -1.75 4.53
N THR A 17 -9.90 -0.59 3.89
CA THR A 17 -10.04 0.74 4.48
C THR A 17 -8.80 1.27 5.20
N GLU A 18 -7.75 0.49 5.37
CA GLU A 18 -6.52 0.93 5.99
C GLU A 18 -5.79 1.96 5.12
N ILE A 19 -5.31 3.03 5.75
CA ILE A 19 -4.53 4.08 5.10
C ILE A 19 -3.07 3.91 5.49
N SER A 20 -2.17 3.99 4.51
CA SER A 20 -0.74 3.83 4.75
C SER A 20 0.07 4.74 3.85
N ALA A 21 1.32 4.93 4.22
CA ALA A 21 2.29 5.69 3.44
C ALA A 21 3.32 4.76 2.82
N LEU A 22 3.53 4.89 1.52
CA LEU A 22 4.57 4.17 0.79
C LEU A 22 5.66 5.14 0.39
N ARG A 23 6.90 4.80 0.71
CA ARG A 23 8.08 5.52 0.23
C ARG A 23 8.56 4.84 -1.05
N VAL A 24 8.50 5.57 -2.15
CA VAL A 24 8.80 5.02 -3.47
C VAL A 24 10.07 5.65 -3.99
N PHE A 25 11.09 4.84 -4.26
CA PHE A 25 12.40 5.31 -4.73
C PHE A 25 12.98 4.45 -5.85
N GLU A 26 12.49 3.23 -6.06
CA GLU A 26 12.96 2.40 -7.18
C GLU A 26 12.36 2.92 -8.49
N PRO A 27 13.15 3.07 -9.56
CA PRO A 27 12.67 3.62 -10.83
C PRO A 27 11.45 2.90 -11.39
N ARG A 28 11.41 1.57 -11.31
CA ARG A 28 10.25 0.80 -11.79
C ARG A 28 8.97 1.14 -11.03
N TYR A 29 9.06 1.38 -9.75
CA TYR A 29 7.90 1.72 -8.93
C TYR A 29 7.50 3.19 -9.06
N LEU A 30 8.46 4.08 -9.30
CA LEU A 30 8.16 5.46 -9.64
C LEU A 30 7.33 5.52 -10.94
N LEU A 31 7.68 4.68 -11.91
CA LEU A 31 6.93 4.57 -13.15
C LEU A 31 5.52 4.01 -12.91
N LEU A 32 5.41 2.98 -12.08
CA LEU A 32 4.11 2.40 -11.70
C LEU A 32 3.20 3.46 -11.10
N ILE A 33 3.72 4.25 -10.16
CA ILE A 33 2.96 5.30 -9.49
C ILE A 33 2.56 6.39 -10.50
N ALA A 34 3.48 6.82 -11.37
CA ALA A 34 3.18 7.82 -12.38
C ALA A 34 2.04 7.36 -13.30
N ASP A 35 2.08 6.12 -13.75
CA ASP A 35 1.04 5.56 -14.61
C ASP A 35 -0.29 5.41 -13.87
N ALA A 36 -0.25 5.01 -12.60
CA ALA A 36 -1.45 4.88 -11.78
C ALA A 36 -2.14 6.23 -11.59
N ILE A 37 -1.37 7.29 -11.35
CA ILE A 37 -1.90 8.65 -11.20
C ILE A 37 -2.47 9.14 -12.53
N LEU A 38 -1.72 8.98 -13.61
CA LEU A 38 -2.13 9.45 -14.94
C LEU A 38 -3.42 8.79 -15.42
N ASN A 39 -3.56 7.50 -15.18
CA ASN A 39 -4.70 6.71 -15.65
C ASN A 39 -5.79 6.54 -14.60
N GLU A 40 -5.63 7.13 -13.44
CA GLU A 40 -6.57 7.00 -12.30
C GLU A 40 -6.91 5.54 -12.00
N LYS A 41 -5.86 4.70 -11.92
CA LYS A 41 -6.01 3.26 -11.69
C LYS A 41 -5.41 2.85 -10.36
N ASN A 42 -6.04 1.84 -9.77
CA ASN A 42 -5.55 1.22 -8.56
C ASN A 42 -4.45 0.19 -8.89
N PHE A 43 -3.68 -0.19 -7.88
CA PHE A 43 -2.68 -1.24 -8.00
C PHE A 43 -2.73 -2.13 -6.76
N ILE A 44 -2.00 -3.24 -6.80
CA ILE A 44 -1.94 -4.20 -5.70
C ILE A 44 -0.65 -3.96 -4.90
N VAL A 45 -0.76 -3.96 -3.58
CA VAL A 45 0.38 -4.00 -2.68
C VAL A 45 0.45 -5.39 -2.07
N SER A 46 1.62 -6.02 -2.14
CA SER A 46 1.82 -7.37 -1.62
C SER A 46 3.06 -7.46 -0.75
N SER A 47 3.11 -8.51 0.07
CA SER A 47 4.26 -8.76 0.92
C SER A 47 5.47 -9.27 0.13
N SER A 48 5.26 -9.93 -1.00
CA SER A 48 6.34 -10.50 -1.80
C SER A 48 5.97 -10.56 -3.27
N LEU A 49 6.98 -10.41 -4.14
CA LEU A 49 6.84 -10.68 -5.58
C LEU A 49 7.29 -12.09 -5.94
N LYS A 50 7.81 -12.85 -4.98
CA LYS A 50 8.39 -14.18 -5.22
C LYS A 50 7.39 -15.32 -5.01
N THR A 51 6.30 -15.06 -4.32
CA THR A 51 5.32 -16.07 -3.96
C THR A 51 4.01 -15.81 -4.68
N GLU A 52 3.59 -16.75 -5.51
CA GLU A 52 2.27 -16.75 -6.10
C GLU A 52 1.25 -17.29 -5.09
N TYR A 53 -0.03 -17.13 -5.37
CA TYR A 53 -1.13 -17.60 -4.53
C TYR A 53 -1.17 -16.95 -3.15
N GLN A 54 -0.70 -15.73 -3.06
CA GLN A 54 -0.81 -14.92 -1.86
C GLN A 54 -1.97 -13.94 -1.97
N VAL A 55 -2.32 -13.32 -0.87
CA VAL A 55 -3.31 -12.26 -0.83
C VAL A 55 -2.59 -10.92 -0.93
N GLY A 56 -3.09 -10.05 -1.78
CA GLY A 56 -2.61 -8.67 -1.91
C GLY A 56 -3.73 -7.69 -1.68
N SER A 57 -3.36 -6.44 -1.42
CA SER A 57 -4.32 -5.38 -1.15
C SER A 57 -4.43 -4.45 -2.36
N GLU A 58 -5.62 -4.34 -2.93
CA GLU A 58 -5.87 -3.31 -3.93
C GLU A 58 -5.94 -1.96 -3.22
N VAL A 59 -5.13 -1.01 -3.67
CA VAL A 59 -5.06 0.32 -3.06
C VAL A 59 -5.33 1.39 -4.10
N GLU A 60 -5.93 2.49 -3.62
CA GLU A 60 -6.05 3.71 -4.40
C GLU A 60 -5.09 4.76 -3.84
N ILE A 61 -4.57 5.60 -4.71
CA ILE A 61 -3.72 6.72 -4.30
C ILE A 61 -4.61 7.87 -3.87
N ILE A 62 -4.44 8.31 -2.62
CA ILE A 62 -5.20 9.45 -2.08
C ILE A 62 -4.38 10.72 -2.23
N GLU A 63 -3.09 10.65 -2.00
CA GLU A 63 -2.19 11.80 -2.00
C GLU A 63 -0.79 11.34 -2.40
N HIS A 64 -0.03 12.24 -3.01
CA HIS A 64 1.38 11.97 -3.29
C HIS A 64 2.19 13.25 -3.17
N GLN A 65 3.45 13.10 -2.80
CA GLN A 65 4.37 14.21 -2.60
C GLN A 65 5.76 13.81 -3.06
N ASP A 66 6.38 14.64 -3.87
CA ASP A 66 7.78 14.47 -4.25
C ASP A 66 8.66 14.86 -3.06
N ILE A 67 9.48 13.93 -2.57
CA ILE A 67 10.46 14.20 -1.52
C ILE A 67 11.74 14.73 -2.15
N SER A 68 12.10 14.17 -3.30
CA SER A 68 13.24 14.58 -4.11
C SER A 68 12.99 14.20 -5.56
N ASN A 69 13.97 14.43 -6.45
CA ASN A 69 13.84 14.03 -7.85
C ASN A 69 13.71 12.52 -8.06
N ALA A 70 14.09 11.73 -7.08
CA ALA A 70 14.13 10.27 -7.19
C ALA A 70 13.28 9.57 -6.12
N GLU A 71 12.55 10.31 -5.29
CA GLU A 71 11.74 9.73 -4.22
C GLU A 71 10.39 10.39 -4.10
N GLN A 72 9.36 9.57 -3.87
CA GLN A 72 8.01 10.03 -3.60
C GLN A 72 7.46 9.40 -2.33
N LEU A 73 6.66 10.16 -1.62
CA LEU A 73 5.79 9.65 -0.57
C LEU A 73 4.39 9.52 -1.16
N VAL A 74 3.83 8.32 -1.11
CA VAL A 74 2.52 8.04 -1.67
C VAL A 74 1.61 7.55 -0.56
N ILE A 75 0.50 8.24 -0.36
CA ILE A 75 -0.50 7.84 0.61
C ILE A 75 -1.57 7.04 -0.11
N VAL A 76 -1.79 5.84 0.37
CA VAL A 76 -2.73 4.89 -0.25
C VAL A 76 -3.77 4.43 0.74
N GLN A 77 -4.95 4.10 0.23
CA GLN A 77 -6.00 3.47 1.02
C GLN A 77 -6.36 2.13 0.41
N SER A 78 -6.38 1.10 1.25
CA SER A 78 -6.78 -0.23 0.84
C SER A 78 -8.27 -0.27 0.56
N VAL A 79 -8.64 -0.78 -0.62
CA VAL A 79 -10.02 -0.89 -1.07
C VAL A 79 -10.55 -2.28 -0.79
N LYS A 80 -9.84 -3.31 -1.23
CA LYS A 80 -10.24 -4.71 -1.04
C LYS A 80 -9.07 -5.65 -1.24
N LEU A 81 -9.25 -6.89 -0.82
CA LEU A 81 -8.25 -7.93 -0.96
C LEU A 81 -8.44 -8.71 -2.25
N HIS A 82 -7.34 -9.15 -2.82
CA HIS A 82 -7.30 -9.99 -4.01
C HIS A 82 -6.40 -11.19 -3.79
N LYS A 83 -6.76 -12.30 -4.43
CA LYS A 83 -5.89 -13.47 -4.50
C LYS A 83 -5.03 -13.36 -5.75
N ILE A 84 -3.72 -13.38 -5.57
CA ILE A 84 -2.75 -13.23 -6.64
C ILE A 84 -2.42 -14.59 -7.22
N ASN A 85 -2.64 -14.77 -8.52
CA ASN A 85 -2.42 -16.04 -9.20
C ASN A 85 -1.11 -16.08 -9.99
N GLN A 86 -0.76 -15.02 -10.68
CA GLN A 86 0.44 -14.96 -11.52
C GLN A 86 1.10 -13.61 -11.35
N ILE A 87 2.44 -13.62 -11.33
CA ILE A 87 3.24 -12.41 -11.28
C ILE A 87 4.13 -12.37 -12.52
N ASP A 88 4.08 -11.28 -13.26
CA ASP A 88 4.89 -11.04 -14.43
C ASP A 88 5.93 -9.96 -14.11
N LEU A 89 7.20 -10.34 -14.10
CA LEU A 89 8.32 -9.45 -13.81
C LEU A 89 9.03 -8.94 -15.08
N ASN A 90 8.54 -9.31 -16.26
CA ASN A 90 9.22 -9.01 -17.53
C ASN A 90 8.72 -7.74 -18.22
N ARG A 91 7.88 -6.97 -17.53
CA ARG A 91 7.35 -5.70 -18.05
C ARG A 91 8.07 -4.52 -17.39
N GLU A 92 7.68 -3.31 -17.75
CA GLU A 92 8.28 -2.07 -17.25
C GLU A 92 8.27 -1.99 -15.71
N TYR A 93 7.26 -2.55 -15.09
CA TYR A 93 7.16 -2.79 -13.66
C TYR A 93 6.32 -4.06 -13.46
N PRO A 94 6.33 -4.65 -12.25
CA PRO A 94 5.61 -5.91 -12.04
C PRO A 94 4.11 -5.79 -12.24
N PHE A 95 3.54 -6.83 -12.83
CA PHE A 95 2.10 -7.00 -12.97
C PHE A 95 1.68 -8.33 -12.39
N CYS A 96 0.41 -8.45 -12.05
CA CYS A 96 -0.16 -9.71 -11.61
C CYS A 96 -1.55 -9.92 -12.18
N MET A 97 -1.96 -11.17 -12.22
CA MET A 97 -3.36 -11.55 -12.43
C MET A 97 -3.95 -11.85 -11.06
N ALA A 98 -5.05 -11.22 -10.75
CA ALA A 98 -5.67 -11.33 -9.44
C ALA A 98 -7.18 -11.44 -9.54
N GLU A 99 -7.77 -12.10 -8.56
CA GLU A 99 -9.23 -12.19 -8.42
C GLU A 99 -9.63 -11.70 -7.04
N GLU A 100 -10.80 -11.11 -6.95
CA GLU A 100 -11.30 -10.60 -5.68
C GLU A 100 -11.39 -11.72 -4.65
N TYR A 101 -10.79 -11.47 -3.48
CA TYR A 101 -10.81 -12.41 -2.38
C TYR A 101 -12.02 -12.14 -1.51
N THR A 102 -13.02 -13.01 -1.63
CA THR A 102 -14.23 -12.92 -0.84
C THR A 102 -14.21 -14.01 0.23
N GLU A 103 -13.45 -13.78 1.27
CA GLU A 103 -13.54 -14.64 2.43
C GLU A 103 -14.68 -14.15 3.31
N ILE A 104 -15.68 -14.99 3.47
CA ILE A 104 -16.71 -14.78 4.49
C ILE A 104 -16.04 -15.17 5.81
N GLY A 105 -15.08 -14.35 6.23
CA GLY A 105 -14.34 -14.58 7.45
C GLY A 105 -14.84 -13.68 8.55
N LEU A 106 -14.43 -14.04 9.75
CA LEU A 106 -14.60 -13.16 10.89
C LEU A 106 -13.86 -11.86 10.63
N PRO A 107 -14.41 -10.73 11.08
CA PRO A 107 -13.66 -9.48 10.99
C PRO A 107 -12.32 -9.61 11.71
N PRO A 108 -11.30 -8.82 11.32
CA PRO A 108 -10.00 -8.87 11.98
C PRO A 108 -10.15 -8.71 13.49
N SER A 109 -9.36 -9.43 14.23
CA SER A 109 -9.36 -9.30 15.68
C SER A 109 -8.87 -7.92 16.07
N LYS A 110 -9.24 -7.48 17.27
CA LYS A 110 -8.75 -6.22 17.82
C LYS A 110 -7.22 -6.18 17.85
N GLU A 111 -6.60 -7.31 18.18
CA GLU A 111 -5.14 -7.45 18.24
C GLU A 111 -4.51 -7.27 16.85
N GLU A 112 -5.10 -7.85 15.83
CA GLU A 112 -4.62 -7.70 14.45
C GLU A 112 -4.71 -6.25 13.98
N LEU A 113 -5.81 -5.56 14.28
CA LEU A 113 -5.97 -4.15 13.95
C LEU A 113 -4.95 -3.28 14.67
N GLU A 114 -4.70 -3.54 15.96
CA GLU A 114 -3.71 -2.81 16.74
C GLU A 114 -2.30 -2.99 16.17
N GLU A 115 -1.95 -4.20 15.77
CA GLU A 115 -0.65 -4.48 15.16
C GLU A 115 -0.46 -3.72 13.87
N LEU A 116 -1.47 -3.68 13.00
CA LEU A 116 -1.44 -2.94 11.76
C LEU A 116 -1.27 -1.45 11.98
N GLN A 117 -2.00 -0.90 12.94
CA GLN A 117 -1.88 0.52 13.32
C GLN A 117 -0.48 0.85 13.82
N LYS A 118 0.11 -0.04 14.61
CA LYS A 118 1.50 0.11 15.09
C LYS A 118 2.48 0.11 13.93
N ASN A 119 2.28 -0.76 12.94
CA ASN A 119 3.15 -0.83 11.76
C ASN A 119 3.11 0.46 10.95
N ILE A 120 1.93 1.04 10.77
CA ILE A 120 1.77 2.34 10.09
C ILE A 120 2.51 3.43 10.85
N THR A 121 2.30 3.50 12.15
CA THR A 121 2.93 4.50 13.02
C THR A 121 4.46 4.40 12.97
N ARG A 122 4.99 3.18 13.02
CA ARG A 122 6.43 2.95 12.91
C ARG A 122 6.99 3.37 11.56
N ALA A 123 6.27 3.08 10.48
CA ALA A 123 6.70 3.46 9.14
C ALA A 123 6.81 4.98 9.01
N ILE A 124 5.82 5.71 9.50
CA ILE A 124 5.81 7.17 9.49
C ILE A 124 6.93 7.73 10.37
N ALA A 125 7.09 7.19 11.58
CA ALA A 125 8.15 7.61 12.50
C ALA A 125 9.53 7.40 11.88
N LYS A 126 9.74 6.28 11.20
CA LYS A 126 11.00 5.98 10.52
C LYS A 126 11.32 6.97 9.41
N MET A 127 10.31 7.38 8.66
CA MET A 127 10.47 8.39 7.61
C MET A 127 10.88 9.73 8.21
N VAL A 128 10.28 10.12 9.33
CA VAL A 128 10.60 11.37 10.02
C VAL A 128 12.03 11.31 10.60
N GLU A 129 12.42 10.19 11.23
CA GLU A 129 13.76 9.99 11.77
C GLU A 129 14.87 10.10 10.73
N ASN A 130 14.58 9.71 9.49
CA ASN A 130 15.54 9.80 8.39
C ASN A 130 15.67 11.21 7.83
N GLY A 131 15.16 12.21 8.52
CA GLY A 131 15.31 13.61 8.14
C GLY A 131 14.38 14.04 7.03
N LEU A 132 13.37 13.26 6.72
CA LEU A 132 12.38 13.64 5.73
C LEU A 132 11.41 14.64 6.35
N ASP A 133 11.45 15.88 5.82
CA ASP A 133 10.47 16.90 6.18
C ASP A 133 9.22 16.63 5.38
N ILE A 134 8.32 15.84 5.96
CA ILE A 134 7.13 15.37 5.28
C ILE A 134 5.93 16.14 5.79
N ASP A 135 5.26 16.82 4.86
CA ASP A 135 3.99 17.47 5.13
C ASP A 135 2.89 16.43 4.91
N LEU A 136 2.52 15.73 5.98
CA LEU A 136 1.55 14.65 5.89
C LEU A 136 0.14 15.19 5.75
N PRO A 137 -0.68 14.57 4.89
CA PRO A 137 -2.10 14.93 4.77
C PRO A 137 -2.86 14.76 6.09
N ASN A 138 -3.87 15.59 6.30
CA ASN A 138 -4.65 15.61 7.53
C ASN A 138 -5.28 14.27 7.89
N TYR A 139 -5.72 13.49 6.91
CA TYR A 139 -6.36 12.19 7.20
C TYR A 139 -5.38 11.16 7.77
N VAL A 140 -4.09 11.23 7.45
CA VAL A 140 -3.06 10.38 8.07
C VAL A 140 -2.88 10.81 9.52
N TYR A 141 -2.90 12.10 9.78
CA TYR A 141 -2.85 12.67 11.13
C TYR A 141 -4.04 12.20 11.96
N ASP A 142 -5.23 12.23 11.38
CA ASP A 142 -6.45 11.78 12.05
C ASP A 142 -6.38 10.29 12.42
N SER A 143 -5.80 9.47 11.55
CA SER A 143 -5.61 8.05 11.83
C SER A 143 -4.68 7.84 13.03
N GLN A 144 -3.59 8.60 13.12
CA GLN A 144 -2.67 8.57 14.27
C GLN A 144 -3.35 9.06 15.54
N ASN A 145 -4.11 10.13 15.47
CA ASN A 145 -4.85 10.67 16.60
C ASN A 145 -5.90 9.68 17.11
N ARG A 146 -6.55 8.95 16.22
CA ARG A 146 -7.48 7.88 16.61
C ARG A 146 -6.77 6.76 17.35
N ILE A 147 -5.59 6.36 16.90
CA ILE A 147 -4.78 5.37 17.59
C ILE A 147 -4.45 5.86 19.01
N ASN A 148 -4.04 7.12 19.15
CA ASN A 148 -3.71 7.70 20.45
C ASN A 148 -4.92 7.84 21.36
N LYS A 149 -6.10 8.05 20.82
CA LYS A 149 -7.34 8.17 21.60
C LYS A 149 -7.82 6.85 22.17
N PHE A 150 -7.47 5.74 21.57
CA PHE A 150 -7.87 4.41 22.02
C PHE A 150 -6.86 3.75 22.96
N ASN A 151 -5.76 4.41 23.20
CA ASN A 151 -4.77 4.01 24.20
C ASN A 151 -5.07 4.75 25.52
#